data_120cda8f647c710d7783b3b21845562a
#
_entry.id   120cda8f647c710d7783b3b21845562a
#
_cell.length_a   1.000
_cell.length_b   1.000
_cell.length_c   1.000
_cell.angle_alpha   90.00
_cell.angle_beta   90.00
_cell.angle_gamma   90.00
#
_symmetry.space_group_name_H-M   'P 1'
#
loop_
_entity.id
_entity.type
_entity.pdbx_description
1 polymer ?
#
loop_
_entity_poly.entity_id
_entity_poly.type
_entity_poly.pdbx_seq_one_letter_code
_entity_poly.pdbx_strand_id
1 'polypeptide(L)'
;MLRPTKPLISSGISQSTTAVYCRRPYFLAGMTLLIGLFSTSAWSNCTRITAQNQISSSDGTAASWLGSRDDNNGSLNLPSIVDLSTNANFQPDGTLLASATSDFTTFAVNTGYALDQVLFRCDAADVDQLYEMYATNGDSTYGGRYEDGTIAGNVSYGYATTVMNVVIRFTNLATGEYYARIWKGRRLTGLDTDSSGRILVKAKNFSNVYTELFRIDYARSGANNTPSYLYGRSQPNAYIAFKGPGITGPIEGTDSYSNWPGWYSTWPASLGLYKYVTFRRTTICAVSNFTPTVVLPRISVAELNNGNTSSADFNVDFQCQTGINSGVTAGTVAMGFLVPAANAAKAQALGLMNGNGGVSHLVSDNYGAAGTAGGVGIRIYRNNSPMYLLSKT
;
A
#
# COMPACT_ATOMS: atom_id res chain seq x y z
N MET A 1 50.33 -3.33 31.50
CA MET A 1 50.69 -2.87 32.85
C MET A 1 49.45 -2.62 33.66
N LEU A 2 49.33 -3.39 34.77
CA LEU A 2 48.64 -3.10 36.05
C LEU A 2 47.11 -2.80 36.07
N ARG A 3 46.35 -3.79 36.51
CA ARG A 3 45.15 -3.68 37.35
C ARG A 3 45.51 -3.17 38.75
N PRO A 4 44.55 -2.65 39.54
CA PRO A 4 44.16 -3.37 40.76
C PRO A 4 42.63 -3.40 41.00
N THR A 5 42.02 -4.55 41.32
CA THR A 5 41.68 -5.19 42.62
C THR A 5 40.67 -4.44 43.52
N LYS A 6 39.59 -5.20 43.82
CA LYS A 6 38.51 -4.97 44.81
C LYS A 6 39.06 -4.82 46.25
N PRO A 7 38.15 -4.38 47.17
CA PRO A 7 37.80 -5.35 48.19
C PRO A 7 36.29 -5.44 48.54
N LEU A 8 35.94 -6.63 48.99
CA LEU A 8 34.76 -7.03 49.77
C LEU A 8 34.79 -6.46 51.19
N ILE A 9 33.64 -6.12 51.75
CA ILE A 9 33.39 -6.17 53.19
C ILE A 9 31.96 -6.69 53.43
N SER A 10 31.88 -7.76 54.23
CA SER A 10 30.69 -8.38 54.80
C SER A 10 30.47 -7.88 56.24
N SER A 11 29.19 -7.80 56.65
CA SER A 11 28.69 -7.96 58.04
C SER A 11 27.18 -7.88 57.94
N GLY A 12 26.33 -8.78 58.38
CA GLY A 12 26.33 -9.69 59.48
C GLY A 12 25.50 -9.09 60.63
N ILE A 13 24.51 -9.86 61.12
CA ILE A 13 23.77 -9.68 62.39
C ILE A 13 22.31 -9.18 62.17
N SER A 14 21.25 -9.74 62.69
CA SER A 14 20.92 -10.82 63.63
C SER A 14 19.41 -10.79 63.85
N GLN A 15 18.81 -11.93 64.09
CA GLN A 15 17.41 -12.18 64.40
C GLN A 15 17.00 -11.56 65.75
N SER A 16 15.71 -11.17 65.87
CA SER A 16 15.03 -11.35 67.15
C SER A 16 13.53 -11.61 66.92
N THR A 17 13.13 -12.79 67.26
CA THR A 17 11.77 -13.29 67.45
C THR A 17 11.18 -12.75 68.73
N THR A 18 9.96 -12.20 68.68
CA THR A 18 9.16 -12.05 69.90
C THR A 18 7.74 -12.52 69.61
N ALA A 19 7.39 -13.66 70.19
CA ALA A 19 6.03 -14.20 70.21
C ALA A 19 5.25 -13.55 71.37
N VAL A 20 4.07 -13.03 71.06
CA VAL A 20 3.10 -12.65 72.11
C VAL A 20 1.86 -13.48 71.89
N TYR A 21 1.57 -14.36 72.85
CA TYR A 21 0.32 -15.05 73.03
C TYR A 21 -0.70 -14.09 73.66
N CYS A 22 -1.93 -14.01 73.10
CA CYS A 22 -3.08 -13.54 73.87
C CYS A 22 -4.34 -14.34 73.53
N ARG A 23 -5.02 -14.74 74.57
CA ARG A 23 -6.15 -15.68 74.64
C ARG A 23 -7.43 -15.13 73.98
N ARG A 24 -8.22 -16.10 73.47
CA ARG A 24 -9.64 -15.92 73.04
C ARG A 24 -10.56 -15.46 74.22
N PRO A 25 -11.65 -14.76 73.84
CA PRO A 25 -12.92 -15.35 74.15
C PRO A 25 -13.87 -15.46 72.93
N TYR A 26 -14.72 -16.45 73.03
CA TYR A 26 -15.81 -16.78 72.09
C TYR A 26 -16.87 -15.66 72.09
N PHE A 27 -17.30 -15.26 70.85
CA PHE A 27 -18.63 -14.73 70.62
C PHE A 27 -19.19 -15.36 69.33
N LEU A 28 -20.31 -16.05 69.52
CA LEU A 28 -21.22 -16.45 68.46
C LEU A 28 -21.89 -15.22 67.90
N ALA A 29 -21.99 -15.10 66.62
CA ALA A 29 -23.21 -14.80 65.86
C ALA A 29 -22.87 -14.21 64.46
N GLY A 30 -23.62 -14.61 63.48
CA GLY A 30 -23.79 -13.90 62.23
C GLY A 30 -23.06 -14.47 61.00
N MET A 31 -23.55 -15.59 60.54
CA MET A 31 -23.24 -16.11 59.19
C MET A 31 -23.98 -15.25 58.17
N THR A 32 -23.42 -14.08 57.85
CA THR A 32 -23.81 -13.33 56.65
C THR A 32 -23.08 -13.92 55.44
N LEU A 33 -23.83 -14.59 54.62
CA LEU A 33 -23.40 -15.12 53.31
C LEU A 33 -23.06 -13.91 52.42
N LEU A 34 -21.81 -13.46 52.43
CA LEU A 34 -21.25 -12.59 51.39
C LEU A 34 -21.09 -13.47 50.13
N ILE A 35 -22.12 -13.49 49.30
CA ILE A 35 -21.99 -13.87 47.90
C ILE A 35 -21.11 -12.78 47.28
N GLY A 36 -19.79 -12.97 47.33
CA GLY A 36 -18.86 -12.21 46.51
C GLY A 36 -19.24 -12.42 45.05
N LEU A 37 -19.81 -11.39 44.47
CA LEU A 37 -19.83 -11.23 43.02
C LEU A 37 -18.37 -11.24 42.57
N PHE A 38 -17.84 -12.44 42.34
CA PHE A 38 -16.70 -12.58 41.45
C PHE A 38 -17.20 -12.19 40.05
N SER A 39 -17.17 -10.88 39.79
CA SER A 39 -17.07 -10.43 38.41
C SER A 39 -15.80 -11.10 37.87
N THR A 40 -15.94 -12.25 37.25
CA THR A 40 -14.92 -12.73 36.35
C THR A 40 -14.71 -11.58 35.38
N SER A 41 -13.59 -10.90 35.53
CA SER A 41 -13.12 -10.01 34.48
C SER A 41 -13.11 -10.89 33.23
N ALA A 42 -14.14 -10.75 32.40
CA ALA A 42 -14.11 -11.35 31.09
C ALA A 42 -12.90 -10.73 30.42
N TRP A 43 -11.82 -11.49 30.32
CA TRP A 43 -10.61 -11.05 29.62
C TRP A 43 -11.04 -10.90 28.17
N SER A 44 -11.26 -9.64 27.80
CA SER A 44 -11.48 -9.18 26.46
C SER A 44 -10.39 -9.76 25.57
N ASN A 45 -10.75 -10.51 24.52
CA ASN A 45 -9.76 -11.31 23.79
C ASN A 45 -10.14 -11.52 22.33
N CYS A 46 -9.19 -11.16 21.46
CA CYS A 46 -9.23 -11.52 20.06
C CYS A 46 -8.53 -12.87 19.83
N THR A 47 -9.00 -13.64 18.87
CA THR A 47 -8.37 -14.87 18.42
C THR A 47 -8.19 -14.85 16.91
N ARG A 48 -7.03 -15.29 16.44
CA ARG A 48 -6.77 -15.52 15.01
C ARG A 48 -7.55 -16.74 14.53
N ILE A 49 -8.21 -16.62 13.38
CA ILE A 49 -8.89 -17.74 12.76
C ILE A 49 -7.90 -18.50 11.86
N THR A 50 -7.64 -19.76 12.20
CA THR A 50 -6.66 -20.61 11.49
C THR A 50 -7.23 -21.92 10.99
N ALA A 51 -8.50 -22.25 11.35
CA ALA A 51 -9.17 -23.48 10.96
C ALA A 51 -10.63 -23.20 10.59
N GLN A 52 -11.16 -23.96 9.66
CA GLN A 52 -12.53 -23.78 9.13
C GLN A 52 -13.64 -23.94 10.17
N ASN A 53 -13.41 -24.73 11.22
CA ASN A 53 -14.41 -25.01 12.25
C ASN A 53 -14.46 -23.98 13.39
N GLN A 54 -13.75 -22.88 13.30
CA GLN A 54 -13.72 -21.85 14.35
C GLN A 54 -14.86 -20.83 14.25
N ILE A 55 -15.55 -20.78 13.11
CA ILE A 55 -16.72 -19.92 12.88
C ILE A 55 -17.79 -20.69 12.13
N SER A 56 -19.05 -20.23 12.22
CA SER A 56 -20.14 -20.77 11.39
C SER A 56 -19.99 -20.33 9.93
N SER A 57 -20.38 -21.17 8.99
CA SER A 57 -20.39 -20.81 7.56
C SER A 57 -21.36 -19.68 7.22
N SER A 58 -22.37 -19.44 8.05
CA SER A 58 -23.28 -18.29 7.93
C SER A 58 -22.62 -16.95 8.29
N ASP A 59 -21.54 -16.97 9.06
CA ASP A 59 -20.86 -15.76 9.56
C ASP A 59 -19.78 -15.26 8.59
N GLY A 60 -19.41 -16.07 7.60
CA GLY A 60 -18.43 -15.71 6.57
C GLY A 60 -17.58 -16.90 6.15
N THR A 61 -16.60 -16.65 5.27
CA THR A 61 -15.66 -17.68 4.83
C THR A 61 -14.70 -18.06 5.96
N ALA A 62 -14.77 -19.29 6.42
CA ALA A 62 -13.87 -19.87 7.39
C ALA A 62 -12.75 -20.63 6.67
N ALA A 63 -11.58 -20.04 6.56
CA ALA A 63 -10.43 -20.68 5.95
C ALA A 63 -9.16 -20.41 6.78
N SER A 64 -8.28 -21.39 6.82
CA SER A 64 -6.94 -21.18 7.38
C SER A 64 -6.17 -20.19 6.54
N TRP A 65 -5.41 -19.32 7.20
CA TRP A 65 -4.49 -18.42 6.53
C TRP A 65 -3.13 -18.41 7.23
N LEU A 66 -2.11 -18.13 6.46
CA LEU A 66 -0.74 -18.00 6.96
C LEU A 66 -0.46 -16.53 7.28
N GLY A 67 0.33 -16.28 8.30
CA GLY A 67 0.85 -14.96 8.59
C GLY A 67 1.85 -14.49 7.54
N SER A 68 2.28 -13.25 7.65
CA SER A 68 3.30 -12.67 6.79
C SER A 68 4.59 -13.48 6.75
N ARG A 69 5.26 -13.50 5.61
CA ARG A 69 6.54 -14.21 5.39
C ARG A 69 7.45 -13.41 4.47
N ASP A 70 8.76 -13.57 4.65
CA ASP A 70 9.76 -12.91 3.82
C ASP A 70 9.76 -13.39 2.37
N ASP A 71 9.47 -14.66 2.15
CA ASP A 71 9.56 -15.29 0.83
C ASP A 71 8.24 -15.32 0.06
N ASN A 72 7.20 -14.68 0.59
CA ASN A 72 5.86 -14.72 0.03
C ASN A 72 5.09 -13.39 0.21
N ASN A 73 5.57 -12.38 -0.49
CA ASN A 73 4.94 -11.07 -0.51
C ASN A 73 3.71 -11.09 -1.43
N GLY A 74 2.66 -10.39 -1.04
CA GLY A 74 1.51 -10.15 -1.91
C GLY A 74 1.89 -9.29 -3.12
N SER A 75 1.25 -9.56 -4.26
CA SER A 75 1.45 -8.78 -5.48
C SER A 75 0.98 -7.33 -5.30
N LEU A 76 1.80 -6.41 -5.77
CA LEU A 76 1.49 -4.97 -5.77
C LEU A 76 0.79 -4.52 -7.07
N ASN A 77 0.42 -5.43 -7.96
CA ASN A 77 -0.20 -5.17 -9.26
C ASN A 77 0.59 -4.18 -10.16
N LEU A 78 1.85 -3.95 -9.83
CA LEU A 78 2.74 -3.14 -10.65
C LEU A 78 3.06 -3.86 -11.98
N PRO A 79 3.40 -3.11 -13.04
CA PRO A 79 3.90 -3.71 -14.28
C PRO A 79 5.06 -4.67 -13.99
N SER A 80 5.08 -5.81 -14.67
CA SER A 80 6.14 -6.81 -14.50
C SER A 80 7.51 -6.33 -14.99
N ILE A 81 7.54 -5.25 -15.78
CA ILE A 81 8.75 -4.60 -16.26
C ILE A 81 8.64 -3.11 -15.98
N VAL A 82 9.68 -2.54 -15.35
CA VAL A 82 9.84 -1.11 -15.11
C VAL A 82 11.15 -0.65 -15.70
N ASP A 83 11.07 0.27 -16.65
CA ASP A 83 12.23 0.82 -17.34
C ASP A 83 12.82 2.02 -16.60
N LEU A 84 14.14 1.97 -16.39
CA LEU A 84 14.94 3.01 -15.77
C LEU A 84 15.88 3.61 -16.81
N SER A 85 15.89 4.94 -16.95
CA SER A 85 16.92 5.62 -17.71
C SER A 85 18.28 5.54 -17.03
N THR A 86 19.31 5.33 -17.81
CA THR A 86 20.70 5.49 -17.36
C THR A 86 21.11 6.97 -17.26
N ASN A 87 20.28 7.90 -17.74
CA ASN A 87 20.54 9.33 -17.78
C ASN A 87 19.43 10.13 -17.09
N ALA A 88 19.80 10.90 -16.08
CA ALA A 88 18.89 11.74 -15.29
C ALA A 88 18.15 12.81 -16.14
N ASN A 89 18.72 13.25 -17.25
CA ASN A 89 18.06 14.24 -18.11
C ASN A 89 16.79 13.68 -18.78
N PHE A 90 16.69 12.35 -18.94
CA PHE A 90 15.53 11.70 -19.56
C PHE A 90 14.50 11.18 -18.55
N GLN A 91 14.92 10.94 -17.32
CA GLN A 91 14.07 10.66 -16.17
C GLN A 91 14.61 11.45 -14.98
N PRO A 92 14.18 12.70 -14.80
CA PRO A 92 14.59 13.52 -13.66
C PRO A 92 14.20 12.90 -12.32
N ASP A 93 14.79 13.41 -11.26
CA ASP A 93 14.44 13.02 -9.90
C ASP A 93 12.96 13.28 -9.61
N GLY A 94 12.32 12.35 -8.93
CA GLY A 94 10.89 12.36 -8.67
C GLY A 94 10.03 11.88 -9.84
N THR A 95 10.64 11.40 -10.95
CA THR A 95 9.86 10.79 -12.06
C THR A 95 9.12 9.56 -11.57
N LEU A 96 7.79 9.55 -11.72
CA LEU A 96 6.96 8.37 -11.47
C LEU A 96 7.26 7.30 -12.54
N LEU A 97 7.76 6.16 -12.11
CA LEU A 97 8.11 5.03 -12.98
C LEU A 97 6.94 4.08 -13.22
N ALA A 98 6.22 3.80 -12.15
CA ALA A 98 5.05 2.92 -12.16
C ALA A 98 4.18 3.19 -10.94
N SER A 99 2.89 2.90 -11.06
CA SER A 99 1.98 2.92 -9.93
C SER A 99 0.85 1.92 -10.15
N ALA A 100 0.30 1.40 -9.05
CA ALA A 100 -0.86 0.51 -9.08
C ALA A 100 -1.61 0.52 -7.75
N THR A 101 -2.89 0.19 -7.81
CA THR A 101 -3.69 -0.15 -6.64
C THR A 101 -3.74 -1.67 -6.49
N SER A 102 -3.58 -2.14 -5.28
CA SER A 102 -3.74 -3.56 -4.92
C SER A 102 -4.82 -3.71 -3.88
N ASP A 103 -5.71 -4.65 -4.10
CA ASP A 103 -6.72 -5.01 -3.12
C ASP A 103 -6.08 -5.80 -1.98
N PHE A 104 -6.53 -5.57 -0.75
CA PHE A 104 -6.03 -6.29 0.42
C PHE A 104 -6.12 -7.81 0.24
N THR A 105 -7.14 -8.28 -0.45
CA THR A 105 -7.36 -9.70 -0.72
C THR A 105 -6.22 -10.37 -1.49
N THR A 106 -5.41 -9.59 -2.23
CA THR A 106 -4.26 -10.13 -2.99
C THR A 106 -3.02 -10.40 -2.12
N PHE A 107 -3.02 -9.93 -0.87
CA PHE A 107 -1.84 -10.03 0.00
C PHE A 107 -1.74 -11.32 0.81
N ALA A 108 -2.71 -12.22 0.70
CA ALA A 108 -2.60 -13.51 1.35
C ALA A 108 -1.56 -14.41 0.70
N VAL A 109 -0.83 -15.09 1.54
CA VAL A 109 0.19 -16.07 1.13
C VAL A 109 -0.43 -17.17 0.27
N ASN A 110 -0.01 -17.27 -0.98
CA ASN A 110 -0.34 -18.27 -2.02
C ASN A 110 -1.74 -18.21 -2.64
N THR A 111 -2.79 -17.83 -1.97
CA THR A 111 -4.18 -18.07 -2.42
C THR A 111 -5.09 -16.85 -2.47
N GLY A 112 -4.63 -15.71 -1.94
CA GLY A 112 -5.52 -14.57 -1.72
C GLY A 112 -6.50 -14.81 -0.57
N TYR A 113 -7.23 -13.75 -0.19
CA TYR A 113 -8.35 -13.80 0.75
C TYR A 113 -9.68 -13.68 0.00
N ALA A 114 -10.71 -14.40 0.44
CA ALA A 114 -12.07 -14.00 0.11
C ALA A 114 -12.41 -12.70 0.86
N LEU A 115 -13.22 -11.82 0.28
CA LEU A 115 -13.61 -10.54 0.92
C LEU A 115 -14.25 -10.74 2.30
N ASP A 116 -15.06 -11.78 2.43
CA ASP A 116 -15.76 -12.15 3.66
C ASP A 116 -14.97 -13.13 4.55
N GLN A 117 -13.72 -13.46 4.18
CA GLN A 117 -12.88 -14.34 4.98
C GLN A 117 -12.58 -13.70 6.33
N VAL A 118 -12.92 -14.42 7.40
CA VAL A 118 -12.67 -14.00 8.77
C VAL A 118 -11.23 -14.28 9.14
N LEU A 119 -10.50 -13.23 9.51
CA LEU A 119 -9.10 -13.32 9.90
C LEU A 119 -8.95 -13.37 11.43
N PHE A 120 -9.78 -12.59 12.13
CA PHE A 120 -9.81 -12.57 13.60
C PHE A 120 -11.24 -12.52 14.10
N ARG A 121 -11.43 -13.05 15.30
CA ARG A 121 -12.69 -12.99 16.05
C ARG A 121 -12.42 -12.42 17.43
N CYS A 122 -13.15 -11.36 17.82
CA CYS A 122 -12.94 -10.61 19.04
C CYS A 122 -14.20 -10.54 19.88
N ASP A 123 -14.08 -10.25 21.16
CA ASP A 123 -15.24 -10.03 22.00
C ASP A 123 -15.90 -8.67 21.68
N ALA A 124 -17.22 -8.55 21.88
CA ALA A 124 -17.98 -7.36 21.53
C ALA A 124 -17.46 -6.10 22.24
N ALA A 125 -16.95 -6.24 23.46
CA ALA A 125 -16.38 -5.14 24.25
C ALA A 125 -15.11 -4.54 23.64
N ASP A 126 -14.49 -5.23 22.67
CA ASP A 126 -13.22 -4.82 22.07
C ASP A 126 -13.37 -3.90 20.84
N VAL A 127 -14.59 -3.61 20.42
CA VAL A 127 -14.87 -2.92 19.14
C VAL A 127 -14.06 -1.63 18.94
N ASP A 128 -13.79 -0.91 20.02
CA ASP A 128 -13.05 0.35 19.99
C ASP A 128 -11.53 0.19 20.03
N GLN A 129 -11.04 -1.05 20.17
CA GLN A 129 -9.63 -1.37 20.32
C GLN A 129 -9.06 -2.19 19.14
N LEU A 130 -9.80 -2.26 18.03
CA LEU A 130 -9.43 -3.04 16.85
C LEU A 130 -8.85 -2.14 15.77
N TYR A 131 -7.57 -2.35 15.45
CA TYR A 131 -6.85 -1.51 14.51
C TYR A 131 -6.16 -2.32 13.42
N GLU A 132 -6.17 -1.77 12.22
CA GLU A 132 -5.17 -2.05 11.21
C GLU A 132 -3.93 -1.22 11.51
N MET A 133 -2.79 -1.89 11.59
CA MET A 133 -1.48 -1.25 11.76
C MET A 133 -0.70 -1.39 10.45
N TYR A 134 -0.01 -0.33 10.03
CA TYR A 134 0.76 -0.34 8.80
C TYR A 134 2.05 0.47 8.91
N ALA A 135 3.12 -0.06 8.28
CA ALA A 135 4.43 0.59 8.25
C ALA A 135 5.26 0.06 7.07
N THR A 136 6.30 0.80 6.69
CA THR A 136 7.36 0.27 5.83
C THR A 136 8.27 -0.67 6.63
N ASN A 137 9.03 -1.51 5.93
CA ASN A 137 10.01 -2.39 6.57
C ASN A 137 11.15 -1.57 7.17
N GLY A 138 11.37 -1.72 8.48
CA GLY A 138 12.41 -1.01 9.22
C GLY A 138 13.71 -1.79 9.43
N ASP A 139 13.77 -3.08 9.11
CA ASP A 139 14.90 -3.97 9.50
C ASP A 139 16.01 -4.07 8.46
N SER A 140 15.75 -3.71 7.20
CA SER A 140 16.71 -3.87 6.12
C SER A 140 16.71 -2.70 5.14
N THR A 141 17.89 -2.34 4.66
CA THR A 141 18.07 -1.40 3.54
C THR A 141 17.29 -1.84 2.30
N TYR A 142 17.12 -3.14 2.12
CA TYR A 142 16.45 -3.72 0.95
C TYR A 142 14.93 -3.85 1.12
N GLY A 143 14.43 -3.59 2.31
CA GLY A 143 13.03 -3.71 2.63
C GLY A 143 12.29 -2.38 2.80
N GLY A 144 12.87 -1.24 2.45
CA GLY A 144 12.20 0.06 2.62
C GLY A 144 12.49 0.74 3.97
N ARG A 145 13.66 0.51 4.55
CA ARG A 145 14.09 1.10 5.83
C ARG A 145 14.36 2.60 5.77
N TYR A 146 14.98 3.07 4.68
CA TYR A 146 15.47 4.43 4.55
C TYR A 146 14.59 5.25 3.61
N GLU A 147 14.13 6.39 4.09
CA GLU A 147 13.39 7.38 3.31
C GLU A 147 14.38 8.23 2.49
N ASP A 148 14.81 7.69 1.35
CA ASP A 148 15.77 8.37 0.48
C ASP A 148 15.10 9.33 -0.51
N GLY A 149 13.81 9.20 -0.74
CA GLY A 149 13.08 10.02 -1.72
C GLY A 149 13.02 11.51 -1.38
N THR A 150 12.95 11.86 -0.10
CA THR A 150 12.99 13.26 0.35
C THR A 150 14.36 13.87 0.13
N ILE A 151 15.45 13.08 0.29
CA ILE A 151 16.83 13.59 0.17
C ILE A 151 17.18 13.91 -1.28
N ALA A 152 16.75 13.06 -2.22
CA ALA A 152 17.25 13.08 -3.59
C ALA A 152 16.17 13.08 -4.66
N GLY A 153 14.96 13.54 -4.41
CA GLY A 153 13.91 13.51 -5.42
C GLY A 153 12.64 14.24 -5.01
N ASN A 154 12.63 14.89 -3.86
CA ASN A 154 11.43 15.53 -3.27
C ASN A 154 10.21 14.60 -3.21
N VAL A 155 10.44 13.28 -3.09
CA VAL A 155 9.41 12.27 -2.94
C VAL A 155 9.26 11.95 -1.46
N SER A 156 8.47 12.73 -0.75
CA SER A 156 8.15 12.45 0.66
C SER A 156 7.63 11.03 0.82
N TYR A 157 8.06 10.34 1.88
CA TYR A 157 7.73 8.94 2.14
C TYR A 157 8.15 7.97 1.02
N GLY A 158 9.12 8.33 0.20
CA GLY A 158 9.77 7.45 -0.77
C GLY A 158 10.89 6.64 -0.12
N TYR A 159 10.68 5.36 0.09
CA TYR A 159 11.62 4.50 0.80
C TYR A 159 12.54 3.73 -0.14
N ALA A 160 13.77 3.54 0.28
CA ALA A 160 14.78 2.80 -0.47
C ALA A 160 14.32 1.40 -0.84
N THR A 161 14.71 0.98 -2.04
CA THR A 161 14.60 -0.41 -2.50
C THR A 161 16.01 -1.00 -2.69
N THR A 162 16.08 -2.30 -3.03
CA THR A 162 17.37 -2.89 -3.42
C THR A 162 17.83 -2.45 -4.82
N VAL A 163 17.01 -1.70 -5.54
CA VAL A 163 17.33 -1.21 -6.89
C VAL A 163 17.91 0.19 -6.78
N MET A 164 19.11 0.38 -7.33
CA MET A 164 19.74 1.70 -7.38
C MET A 164 18.84 2.71 -8.11
N ASN A 165 18.72 3.90 -7.54
CA ASN A 165 17.91 5.01 -8.08
C ASN A 165 16.37 4.78 -8.06
N VAL A 166 15.87 3.85 -7.26
CA VAL A 166 14.43 3.59 -7.13
C VAL A 166 13.99 3.65 -5.68
N VAL A 167 12.97 4.44 -5.42
CA VAL A 167 12.23 4.43 -4.15
C VAL A 167 10.80 3.97 -4.37
N ILE A 168 10.22 3.40 -3.33
CA ILE A 168 8.85 2.93 -3.28
C ILE A 168 8.06 3.74 -2.24
N ARG A 169 6.82 4.10 -2.57
CA ARG A 169 5.89 4.75 -1.66
C ARG A 169 4.59 3.98 -1.62
N PHE A 170 4.03 3.86 -0.43
CA PHE A 170 2.74 3.22 -0.21
C PHE A 170 1.76 4.20 0.41
N THR A 171 0.51 4.15 -0.04
CA THR A 171 -0.61 4.90 0.54
C THR A 171 -1.66 3.92 1.05
N ASN A 172 -2.09 4.08 2.29
CA ASN A 172 -3.26 3.41 2.83
C ASN A 172 -4.51 4.10 2.25
N LEU A 173 -5.28 3.41 1.43
CA LEU A 173 -6.39 4.04 0.71
C LEU A 173 -7.59 4.37 1.60
N ALA A 174 -7.72 3.72 2.77
CA ALA A 174 -8.80 4.03 3.71
C ALA A 174 -8.56 5.33 4.48
N THR A 175 -7.30 5.77 4.66
CA THR A 175 -6.95 7.01 5.35
C THR A 175 -6.43 8.10 4.41
N GLY A 176 -5.92 7.73 3.24
CA GLY A 176 -5.16 8.61 2.35
C GLY A 176 -3.74 8.91 2.84
N GLU A 177 -3.29 8.29 3.91
CA GLU A 177 -1.97 8.54 4.49
C GLU A 177 -0.89 7.63 3.90
N TYR A 178 0.32 8.18 3.78
CA TYR A 178 1.49 7.41 3.40
C TYR A 178 1.94 6.48 4.53
N TYR A 179 2.44 5.30 4.16
CA TYR A 179 3.19 4.45 5.07
C TYR A 179 4.48 5.15 5.48
N ALA A 180 4.88 4.91 6.71
CA ALA A 180 6.13 5.40 7.27
C ALA A 180 6.85 4.26 7.98
N ARG A 181 8.12 4.46 8.31
CA ARG A 181 8.87 3.54 9.18
C ARG A 181 8.31 3.50 10.61
N ILE A 182 7.63 4.57 11.02
CA ILE A 182 6.89 4.61 12.29
C ILE A 182 5.52 3.97 12.06
N TRP A 183 5.16 3.01 12.91
CA TRP A 183 3.88 2.34 12.86
C TRP A 183 2.73 3.34 13.01
N LYS A 184 1.83 3.30 12.07
CA LYS A 184 0.55 4.01 12.09
C LYS A 184 -0.59 3.03 12.29
N GLY A 185 -1.65 3.50 12.94
CA GLY A 185 -2.86 2.73 13.18
C GLY A 185 -4.10 3.45 12.66
N ARG A 186 -5.03 2.70 12.06
CA ARG A 186 -6.39 3.17 11.87
C ARG A 186 -7.37 2.22 12.54
N ARG A 187 -8.38 2.75 13.19
CA ARG A 187 -9.46 1.95 13.75
C ARG A 187 -10.22 1.24 12.63
N LEU A 188 -10.50 -0.04 12.81
CA LEU A 188 -11.34 -0.81 11.89
C LEU A 188 -12.81 -0.41 12.05
N THR A 189 -13.52 -0.35 10.93
CA THR A 189 -14.94 0.00 10.85
C THR A 189 -15.70 -0.98 9.98
N GLY A 190 -17.04 -0.95 10.01
CA GLY A 190 -17.88 -1.84 9.21
C GLY A 190 -17.71 -3.31 9.60
N LEU A 191 -17.47 -3.55 10.89
CA LEU A 191 -17.27 -4.89 11.43
C LEU A 191 -18.60 -5.63 11.54
N ASP A 192 -18.60 -6.90 11.11
CA ASP A 192 -19.73 -7.80 11.29
C ASP A 192 -19.66 -8.48 12.67
N THR A 193 -20.76 -9.11 13.08
CA THR A 193 -20.81 -9.94 14.28
C THR A 193 -21.27 -11.35 13.93
N ASP A 194 -20.81 -12.34 14.68
CA ASP A 194 -21.34 -13.71 14.60
C ASP A 194 -22.66 -13.87 15.36
N SER A 195 -23.26 -15.05 15.26
CA SER A 195 -24.53 -15.39 15.94
C SER A 195 -24.43 -15.33 17.48
N SER A 196 -23.24 -15.35 18.04
CA SER A 196 -22.98 -15.19 19.48
C SER A 196 -22.70 -13.73 19.90
N GLY A 197 -22.74 -12.79 18.94
CA GLY A 197 -22.46 -11.37 19.16
C GLY A 197 -20.98 -10.99 19.20
N ARG A 198 -20.06 -11.91 18.85
CA ARG A 198 -18.63 -11.61 18.78
C ARG A 198 -18.30 -10.92 17.46
N ILE A 199 -17.34 -10.03 17.49
CA ILE A 199 -16.89 -9.26 16.32
C ILE A 199 -16.08 -10.15 15.37
N LEU A 200 -16.39 -10.05 14.09
CA LEU A 200 -15.67 -10.69 12.99
C LEU A 200 -14.86 -9.67 12.22
N VAL A 201 -13.53 -9.76 12.31
CA VAL A 201 -12.61 -8.96 11.51
C VAL A 201 -12.33 -9.72 10.21
N LYS A 202 -12.87 -9.23 9.11
CA LYS A 202 -12.80 -9.84 7.79
C LYS A 202 -11.77 -9.15 6.89
N ALA A 203 -11.34 -9.82 5.83
CA ALA A 203 -10.41 -9.25 4.86
C ALA A 203 -10.90 -7.90 4.30
N LYS A 204 -12.22 -7.74 4.04
CA LYS A 204 -12.86 -6.49 3.59
C LYS A 204 -12.68 -5.29 4.54
N ASN A 205 -12.32 -5.51 5.80
CA ASN A 205 -12.15 -4.44 6.78
C ASN A 205 -10.76 -3.78 6.70
N PHE A 206 -9.80 -4.41 6.02
CA PHE A 206 -8.47 -3.87 5.80
C PHE A 206 -8.41 -3.00 4.55
N SER A 207 -7.48 -2.07 4.54
CA SER A 207 -7.32 -1.11 3.44
C SER A 207 -6.68 -1.75 2.22
N ASN A 208 -7.16 -1.36 1.04
CA ASN A 208 -6.40 -1.47 -0.19
C ASN A 208 -5.20 -0.52 -0.15
N VAL A 209 -4.20 -0.79 -0.99
CA VAL A 209 -2.93 -0.06 -0.98
C VAL A 209 -2.65 0.49 -2.37
N TYR A 210 -2.32 1.78 -2.44
CA TYR A 210 -1.75 2.38 -3.64
C TYR A 210 -0.24 2.41 -3.52
N THR A 211 0.44 1.86 -4.52
CA THR A 211 1.90 1.75 -4.58
C THR A 211 2.44 2.57 -5.73
N GLU A 212 3.51 3.29 -5.48
CA GLU A 212 4.20 4.12 -6.47
C GLU A 212 5.70 3.83 -6.43
N LEU A 213 6.32 3.76 -7.60
CA LEU A 213 7.78 3.69 -7.77
C LEU A 213 8.27 4.99 -8.40
N PHE A 214 9.29 5.59 -7.83
CA PHE A 214 9.89 6.82 -8.36
C PHE A 214 11.37 6.62 -8.63
N ARG A 215 11.86 7.30 -9.67
CA ARG A 215 13.29 7.47 -9.88
C ARG A 215 13.82 8.57 -8.99
N ILE A 216 14.99 8.32 -8.39
CA ILE A 216 15.77 9.33 -7.69
C ILE A 216 17.26 9.24 -8.08
N ASP A 217 17.98 10.34 -8.02
CA ASP A 217 19.42 10.37 -8.32
C ASP A 217 20.27 10.09 -7.07
N TYR A 218 19.91 9.04 -6.36
CA TYR A 218 20.62 8.57 -5.18
C TYR A 218 20.91 7.08 -5.26
N ALA A 219 22.17 6.76 -5.07
CA ALA A 219 22.65 5.39 -5.10
C ALA A 219 23.04 4.93 -3.68
N ARG A 220 22.18 4.14 -3.06
CA ARG A 220 22.55 3.51 -1.80
C ARG A 220 23.57 2.39 -2.03
N SER A 221 24.60 2.37 -1.18
CA SER A 221 25.63 1.32 -1.22
C SER A 221 25.01 -0.08 -1.15
N GLY A 222 25.44 -0.97 -2.02
CA GLY A 222 24.94 -2.34 -2.13
C GLY A 222 23.62 -2.50 -2.88
N ALA A 223 23.03 -1.42 -3.40
CA ALA A 223 21.88 -1.51 -4.28
C ALA A 223 22.26 -2.08 -5.65
N ASN A 224 21.34 -2.83 -6.27
CA ASN A 224 21.56 -3.48 -7.56
C ASN A 224 21.59 -2.46 -8.69
N ASN A 225 22.61 -2.56 -9.57
CA ASN A 225 22.83 -1.69 -10.71
C ASN A 225 23.00 -2.46 -12.02
N THR A 226 22.54 -3.70 -12.10
CA THR A 226 22.64 -4.49 -13.33
C THR A 226 21.69 -3.96 -14.42
N PRO A 227 21.99 -4.21 -15.71
CA PRO A 227 21.14 -3.78 -16.81
C PRO A 227 19.71 -4.32 -16.74
N SER A 228 19.52 -5.51 -16.21
CA SER A 228 18.22 -6.12 -15.94
C SER A 228 18.26 -6.83 -14.61
N TYR A 229 17.26 -6.61 -13.76
CA TYR A 229 17.18 -7.18 -12.43
C TYR A 229 15.74 -7.55 -12.07
N LEU A 230 15.44 -8.83 -12.05
CA LEU A 230 14.24 -9.31 -11.36
C LEU A 230 14.42 -9.10 -9.87
N TYR A 231 13.50 -8.37 -9.22
CA TYR A 231 13.62 -8.07 -7.80
C TYR A 231 13.72 -9.35 -6.96
N GLY A 232 14.91 -9.65 -6.49
CA GLY A 232 15.27 -10.94 -5.90
C GLY A 232 15.36 -10.93 -4.37
N ARG A 233 15.05 -9.80 -3.72
CA ARG A 233 15.07 -9.72 -2.26
C ARG A 233 13.71 -10.08 -1.69
N SER A 234 13.68 -11.11 -0.87
CA SER A 234 12.45 -11.68 -0.30
C SER A 234 11.86 -10.83 0.82
N GLN A 235 12.66 -10.01 1.50
CA GLN A 235 12.13 -9.12 2.53
C GLN A 235 11.10 -8.14 1.96
N PRO A 236 9.92 -8.04 2.58
CA PRO A 236 8.87 -7.12 2.17
C PRO A 236 9.32 -5.66 2.25
N ASN A 237 8.72 -4.81 1.44
CA ASN A 237 8.92 -3.36 1.52
C ASN A 237 8.02 -2.71 2.56
N ALA A 238 6.86 -3.31 2.87
CA ALA A 238 5.91 -2.81 3.85
C ALA A 238 5.05 -3.94 4.43
N TYR A 239 4.31 -3.62 5.50
CA TYR A 239 3.50 -4.56 6.26
C TYR A 239 2.14 -4.01 6.59
N ILE A 240 1.17 -4.93 6.71
CA ILE A 240 -0.12 -4.69 7.38
C ILE A 240 -0.24 -5.71 8.51
N ALA A 241 -0.48 -5.20 9.72
CA ALA A 241 -0.68 -5.99 10.92
C ALA A 241 -2.05 -5.70 11.53
N PHE A 242 -2.54 -6.60 12.36
CA PHE A 242 -3.74 -6.41 13.17
C PHE A 242 -3.34 -6.17 14.62
N LYS A 243 -4.01 -5.23 15.27
CA LYS A 243 -3.92 -4.97 16.71
C LYS A 243 -5.29 -5.08 17.35
N GLY A 244 -5.37 -5.90 18.38
CA GLY A 244 -6.56 -6.07 19.20
C GLY A 244 -6.18 -6.74 20.53
N PRO A 245 -7.04 -6.69 21.57
CA PRO A 245 -6.78 -7.35 22.83
C PRO A 245 -6.44 -8.84 22.67
N GLY A 246 -5.39 -9.30 23.33
CA GLY A 246 -4.92 -10.69 23.23
C GLY A 246 -4.12 -11.04 21.99
N ILE A 247 -4.03 -10.16 20.99
CA ILE A 247 -3.21 -10.36 19.79
C ILE A 247 -1.86 -9.66 19.96
N THR A 248 -0.79 -10.44 19.77
CA THR A 248 0.56 -9.88 19.70
C THR A 248 0.71 -9.08 18.41
N GLY A 249 0.95 -7.79 18.52
CA GLY A 249 1.05 -6.89 17.38
C GLY A 249 1.90 -5.66 17.67
N PRO A 250 2.21 -4.84 16.64
CA PRO A 250 3.03 -3.66 16.78
C PRO A 250 2.36 -2.56 17.62
N ILE A 251 3.19 -1.67 18.14
CA ILE A 251 2.77 -0.51 18.92
C ILE A 251 2.81 0.72 18.03
N GLU A 252 1.70 1.44 17.95
CA GLU A 252 1.61 2.69 17.20
C GLU A 252 2.62 3.74 17.71
N GLY A 253 3.21 4.50 16.79
CA GLY A 253 4.21 5.50 17.11
C GLY A 253 5.63 4.95 17.31
N THR A 254 5.83 3.63 17.28
CA THR A 254 7.16 3.00 17.39
C THR A 254 7.76 2.71 16.03
N ASP A 255 9.09 2.60 16.02
CA ASP A 255 9.87 2.30 14.80
C ASP A 255 9.73 0.82 14.42
N SER A 256 9.33 0.53 13.19
CA SER A 256 9.20 -0.83 12.66
C SER A 256 10.53 -1.60 12.62
N TYR A 257 11.67 -0.91 12.67
CA TYR A 257 12.98 -1.53 12.81
C TYR A 257 13.18 -2.28 14.14
N SER A 258 12.55 -1.79 15.20
CA SER A 258 12.72 -2.34 16.56
C SER A 258 11.42 -2.90 17.15
N ASN A 259 10.28 -2.69 16.50
CA ASN A 259 8.98 -3.11 17.01
C ASN A 259 8.19 -3.90 15.94
N TRP A 260 8.37 -5.21 15.92
CA TRP A 260 7.75 -6.15 15.00
C TRP A 260 7.25 -7.45 15.68
N PRO A 261 6.53 -7.33 16.82
CA PRO A 261 5.97 -8.49 17.50
C PRO A 261 4.82 -9.09 16.68
N GLY A 262 4.71 -10.42 16.69
CA GLY A 262 3.67 -11.16 15.93
C GLY A 262 4.00 -11.37 14.45
N TRP A 263 5.15 -10.96 13.96
CA TRP A 263 5.64 -11.30 12.64
C TRP A 263 5.59 -12.82 12.42
N TYR A 264 5.21 -13.26 11.23
CA TYR A 264 4.90 -14.65 10.85
C TYR A 264 3.60 -15.24 11.43
N SER A 265 3.00 -14.68 12.46
CA SER A 265 1.83 -15.31 13.09
C SER A 265 0.55 -14.51 13.01
N THR A 266 0.58 -13.21 13.27
CA THR A 266 -0.61 -12.37 13.41
C THR A 266 -0.72 -11.22 12.41
N TRP A 267 0.29 -11.04 11.54
CA TRP A 267 0.22 -10.02 10.49
C TRP A 267 -0.38 -10.60 9.22
N PRO A 268 -1.51 -10.05 8.75
CA PRO A 268 -2.21 -10.64 7.62
C PRO A 268 -1.56 -10.35 6.26
N ALA A 269 -0.68 -9.32 6.14
CA ALA A 269 -0.09 -8.98 4.86
C ALA A 269 1.36 -8.53 4.95
N SER A 270 2.13 -8.96 3.96
CA SER A 270 3.45 -8.41 3.59
C SER A 270 3.42 -7.95 2.13
N LEU A 271 3.95 -6.77 1.87
CA LEU A 271 3.90 -6.08 0.59
C LEU A 271 5.30 -5.94 0.02
N GLY A 272 5.54 -6.40 -1.19
CA GLY A 272 6.88 -6.32 -1.76
C GLY A 272 6.95 -6.56 -3.26
N LEU A 273 8.11 -6.23 -3.80
CA LEU A 273 8.43 -6.35 -5.23
C LEU A 273 8.95 -7.75 -5.60
N TYR A 274 9.18 -8.62 -4.62
CA TYR A 274 9.86 -9.91 -4.78
C TYR A 274 9.21 -10.79 -5.84
N LYS A 275 9.99 -11.18 -6.84
CA LYS A 275 9.58 -12.02 -7.98
C LYS A 275 8.51 -11.43 -8.91
N TYR A 276 8.01 -10.22 -8.66
CA TYR A 276 6.95 -9.63 -9.48
C TYR A 276 7.44 -8.60 -10.47
N VAL A 277 8.51 -7.86 -10.15
CA VAL A 277 8.96 -6.72 -10.94
C VAL A 277 10.39 -6.90 -11.41
N THR A 278 10.59 -6.76 -12.72
CA THR A 278 11.92 -6.67 -13.36
C THR A 278 12.22 -5.21 -13.68
N PHE A 279 13.30 -4.69 -13.15
CA PHE A 279 13.83 -3.37 -13.50
C PHE A 279 14.82 -3.53 -14.65
N ARG A 280 14.64 -2.74 -15.72
CA ARG A 280 15.56 -2.71 -16.85
C ARG A 280 16.16 -1.31 -16.99
N ARG A 281 17.50 -1.25 -17.09
CA ARG A 281 18.21 -0.01 -17.39
C ARG A 281 18.34 0.08 -18.91
N THR A 282 17.49 0.91 -19.49
CA THR A 282 17.39 1.06 -20.94
C THR A 282 17.63 2.49 -21.36
N THR A 283 17.96 2.68 -22.63
CA THR A 283 17.89 3.97 -23.27
C THR A 283 16.43 4.33 -23.51
N ILE A 284 16.06 5.58 -23.19
CA ILE A 284 14.67 6.06 -23.30
C ILE A 284 14.62 7.36 -24.10
N CYS A 285 13.40 7.75 -24.48
CA CYS A 285 13.10 9.06 -25.02
C CYS A 285 12.35 9.90 -23.97
N ALA A 286 12.61 11.21 -23.99
CA ALA A 286 11.81 12.19 -23.27
C ALA A 286 11.11 13.12 -24.25
N VAL A 287 9.97 13.67 -23.86
CA VAL A 287 9.37 14.81 -24.57
C VAL A 287 10.24 16.03 -24.30
N SER A 288 10.85 16.58 -25.35
CA SER A 288 11.74 17.74 -25.25
C SER A 288 10.99 19.06 -25.42
N ASN A 289 9.91 19.04 -26.21
CA ASN A 289 9.06 20.19 -26.45
C ASN A 289 7.65 19.73 -26.84
N PHE A 290 6.65 20.56 -26.58
CA PHE A 290 5.27 20.29 -27.00
C PHE A 290 4.47 21.58 -27.07
N THR A 291 3.39 21.57 -27.86
CA THR A 291 2.43 22.66 -27.90
C THR A 291 1.54 22.59 -26.64
N PRO A 292 1.71 23.54 -25.67
CA PRO A 292 1.04 23.42 -24.37
C PRO A 292 -0.47 23.69 -24.43
N THR A 293 -0.93 24.44 -25.43
CA THR A 293 -2.35 24.78 -25.64
C THR A 293 -2.68 24.78 -27.11
N VAL A 294 -3.72 24.07 -27.49
CA VAL A 294 -4.23 24.01 -28.86
C VAL A 294 -5.52 24.79 -28.92
N VAL A 295 -5.54 25.90 -29.64
CA VAL A 295 -6.75 26.72 -29.79
C VAL A 295 -7.46 26.31 -31.09
N LEU A 296 -8.65 25.76 -30.98
CA LEU A 296 -9.48 25.44 -32.12
C LEU A 296 -10.21 26.71 -32.60
N PRO A 297 -10.28 26.99 -33.93
CA PRO A 297 -11.11 28.04 -34.49
C PRO A 297 -12.57 27.87 -34.08
N ARG A 298 -13.29 28.98 -33.94
CA ARG A 298 -14.71 28.94 -33.65
C ARG A 298 -15.48 28.33 -34.82
N ILE A 299 -16.43 27.46 -34.52
CA ILE A 299 -17.35 26.86 -35.45
C ILE A 299 -18.77 26.97 -34.94
N SER A 300 -19.72 27.31 -35.78
CA SER A 300 -21.12 27.42 -35.38
C SER A 300 -21.78 26.06 -35.28
N VAL A 301 -22.87 26.00 -34.52
CA VAL A 301 -23.71 24.78 -34.39
C VAL A 301 -24.26 24.36 -35.75
N ALA A 302 -24.62 25.33 -36.59
CA ALA A 302 -25.13 25.05 -37.94
C ALA A 302 -24.08 24.39 -38.83
N GLU A 303 -22.85 24.85 -38.76
CA GLU A 303 -21.72 24.21 -39.48
C GLU A 303 -21.43 22.82 -38.98
N LEU A 304 -21.41 22.61 -37.64
CA LEU A 304 -21.25 21.27 -37.06
C LEU A 304 -22.37 20.31 -37.49
N ASN A 305 -23.61 20.77 -37.49
CA ASN A 305 -24.77 19.97 -37.95
C ASN A 305 -24.68 19.60 -39.43
N ASN A 306 -24.02 20.42 -40.24
CA ASN A 306 -23.73 20.14 -41.63
C ASN A 306 -22.48 19.25 -41.84
N GLY A 307 -21.89 18.72 -40.76
CA GLY A 307 -20.74 17.83 -40.81
C GLY A 307 -19.38 18.53 -40.93
N ASN A 308 -19.35 19.87 -40.84
CA ASN A 308 -18.09 20.62 -40.81
C ASN A 308 -17.36 20.40 -39.49
N THR A 309 -16.03 20.51 -39.50
CA THR A 309 -15.15 20.37 -38.34
C THR A 309 -14.21 21.57 -38.21
N SER A 310 -13.76 21.85 -37.00
CA SER A 310 -12.71 22.81 -36.74
C SER A 310 -11.46 22.02 -36.34
N SER A 311 -10.29 22.40 -36.88
CA SER A 311 -9.02 21.73 -36.61
C SER A 311 -7.90 22.71 -36.31
N ALA A 312 -6.92 22.26 -35.56
CA ALA A 312 -5.66 22.94 -35.34
C ALA A 312 -4.56 21.90 -35.12
N ASP A 313 -3.36 22.22 -35.55
CA ASP A 313 -2.20 21.35 -35.41
C ASP A 313 -1.50 21.57 -34.06
N PHE A 314 -0.81 20.53 -33.62
CA PHE A 314 0.10 20.59 -32.47
C PHE A 314 1.30 19.67 -32.69
N ASN A 315 2.42 20.02 -32.04
CA ASN A 315 3.66 19.26 -32.11
C ASN A 315 4.00 18.68 -30.76
N VAL A 316 4.61 17.48 -30.77
CA VAL A 316 5.29 16.88 -29.63
C VAL A 316 6.64 16.40 -30.12
N ASP A 317 7.70 17.03 -29.65
CA ASP A 317 9.07 16.72 -30.01
C ASP A 317 9.71 15.78 -28.99
N PHE A 318 10.44 14.79 -29.47
CA PHE A 318 11.12 13.81 -28.63
C PHE A 318 12.63 13.93 -28.79
N GLN A 319 13.31 13.85 -27.66
CA GLN A 319 14.73 13.61 -27.61
C GLN A 319 14.98 12.21 -27.10
N CYS A 320 15.68 11.42 -27.87
CA CYS A 320 15.98 10.02 -27.55
C CYS A 320 17.47 9.83 -27.29
N GLN A 321 17.81 8.93 -26.37
CA GLN A 321 19.18 8.50 -26.17
C GLN A 321 19.66 7.70 -27.39
N THR A 322 20.96 7.78 -27.70
CA THR A 322 21.57 6.99 -28.79
C THR A 322 21.35 5.49 -28.56
N GLY A 323 21.01 4.76 -29.62
CA GLY A 323 20.83 3.32 -29.58
C GLY A 323 19.45 2.85 -29.12
N ILE A 324 18.46 3.75 -29.08
CA ILE A 324 17.07 3.36 -28.77
C ILE A 324 16.54 2.40 -29.81
N ASN A 325 15.85 1.37 -29.29
CA ASN A 325 15.11 0.40 -30.08
C ASN A 325 13.74 0.17 -29.41
N SER A 326 12.65 0.44 -30.14
CA SER A 326 11.28 0.25 -29.63
C SER A 326 10.84 -1.21 -29.54
N GLY A 327 11.72 -2.14 -29.88
CA GLY A 327 11.41 -3.57 -29.91
C GLY A 327 10.70 -4.05 -31.19
N VAL A 328 10.22 -3.11 -32.02
CA VAL A 328 9.55 -3.44 -33.33
C VAL A 328 10.47 -3.16 -34.50
N THR A 329 11.07 -1.97 -34.51
CA THR A 329 12.06 -1.57 -35.53
C THR A 329 13.06 -0.63 -34.86
N ALA A 330 14.35 -0.81 -35.17
CA ALA A 330 15.40 0.05 -34.64
C ALA A 330 15.14 1.52 -35.01
N GLY A 331 15.27 2.42 -34.03
CA GLY A 331 15.06 3.85 -34.19
C GLY A 331 13.60 4.33 -34.19
N THR A 332 12.63 3.45 -33.93
CA THR A 332 11.23 3.83 -33.78
C THR A 332 10.84 3.97 -32.29
N VAL A 333 9.94 4.91 -31.99
CA VAL A 333 9.41 5.15 -30.66
C VAL A 333 7.89 5.04 -30.68
N ALA A 334 7.34 4.25 -29.77
CA ALA A 334 5.91 4.21 -29.53
C ALA A 334 5.52 5.32 -28.53
N MET A 335 4.53 6.12 -28.89
CA MET A 335 3.95 7.15 -28.04
C MET A 335 2.45 6.92 -27.89
N GLY A 336 1.94 7.19 -26.69
CA GLY A 336 0.51 7.24 -26.42
C GLY A 336 0.15 8.47 -25.60
N PHE A 337 -1.03 9.04 -25.87
CA PHE A 337 -1.62 10.07 -25.01
C PHE A 337 -2.50 9.41 -23.95
N LEU A 338 -2.26 9.74 -22.69
CA LEU A 338 -3.06 9.25 -21.58
C LEU A 338 -4.18 10.23 -21.24
N VAL A 339 -5.41 9.74 -21.20
CA VAL A 339 -6.57 10.51 -20.81
C VAL A 339 -6.70 10.50 -19.27
N PRO A 340 -6.95 11.66 -18.62
CA PRO A 340 -7.25 11.69 -17.19
C PRO A 340 -8.43 10.76 -16.84
N ALA A 341 -8.38 10.14 -15.65
CA ALA A 341 -9.37 9.14 -15.24
C ALA A 341 -10.82 9.66 -15.30
N ALA A 342 -11.05 10.93 -14.90
CA ALA A 342 -12.37 11.55 -14.95
C ALA A 342 -12.92 11.64 -16.40
N ASN A 343 -12.08 11.97 -17.36
CA ASN A 343 -12.46 12.03 -18.78
C ASN A 343 -12.61 10.64 -19.39
N ALA A 344 -11.81 9.66 -18.98
CA ALA A 344 -11.98 8.26 -19.38
C ALA A 344 -13.32 7.70 -18.92
N ALA A 345 -13.74 7.95 -17.68
CA ALA A 345 -15.04 7.56 -17.15
C ALA A 345 -16.21 8.19 -17.94
N LYS A 346 -16.11 9.48 -18.30
CA LYS A 346 -17.11 10.15 -19.15
C LYS A 346 -17.15 9.55 -20.56
N ALA A 347 -16.00 9.28 -21.15
CA ALA A 347 -15.92 8.64 -22.46
C ALA A 347 -16.56 7.25 -22.46
N GLN A 348 -16.37 6.49 -21.40
CA GLN A 348 -17.01 5.19 -21.21
C GLN A 348 -18.53 5.31 -21.14
N ALA A 349 -19.05 6.23 -20.32
CA ALA A 349 -20.48 6.48 -20.17
C ALA A 349 -21.15 6.92 -21.48
N LEU A 350 -20.40 7.57 -22.38
CA LEU A 350 -20.86 8.05 -23.68
C LEU A 350 -20.62 7.04 -24.83
N GLY A 351 -20.09 5.85 -24.55
CA GLY A 351 -19.79 4.85 -25.60
C GLY A 351 -18.62 5.23 -26.52
N LEU A 352 -17.72 6.11 -26.05
CA LEU A 352 -16.57 6.61 -26.83
C LEU A 352 -15.29 5.80 -26.61
N MET A 353 -15.40 4.54 -26.18
CA MET A 353 -14.28 3.63 -26.00
C MET A 353 -14.36 2.48 -26.99
N ASN A 354 -13.20 2.02 -27.46
CA ASN A 354 -13.10 0.79 -28.26
C ASN A 354 -13.02 -0.45 -27.35
N GLY A 355 -13.09 -1.65 -27.93
CA GLY A 355 -13.03 -2.93 -27.21
C GLY A 355 -11.73 -3.19 -26.42
N ASN A 356 -10.67 -2.40 -26.64
CA ASN A 356 -9.40 -2.47 -25.95
C ASN A 356 -9.22 -1.36 -24.90
N GLY A 357 -10.30 -0.65 -24.54
CA GLY A 357 -10.26 0.44 -23.58
C GLY A 357 -9.67 1.77 -24.10
N GLY A 358 -9.40 1.88 -25.40
CA GLY A 358 -8.91 3.11 -26.01
C GLY A 358 -10.03 4.15 -26.19
N VAL A 359 -9.80 5.40 -25.77
CA VAL A 359 -10.75 6.52 -25.89
C VAL A 359 -10.64 7.14 -27.27
N SER A 360 -11.75 7.22 -27.98
CA SER A 360 -11.82 7.76 -29.34
C SER A 360 -11.93 9.29 -29.41
N HIS A 361 -12.59 9.90 -28.44
CA HIS A 361 -12.82 11.35 -28.38
C HIS A 361 -12.67 11.89 -26.95
N LEU A 362 -12.02 13.03 -26.83
CA LEU A 362 -12.03 13.81 -25.59
C LEU A 362 -13.29 14.66 -25.53
N VAL A 363 -13.90 14.73 -24.37
CA VAL A 363 -15.05 15.59 -24.07
C VAL A 363 -14.68 16.66 -23.05
N SER A 364 -15.44 17.74 -22.99
CA SER A 364 -15.20 18.80 -22.01
C SER A 364 -15.21 18.27 -20.58
N ASP A 365 -14.39 18.84 -19.72
CA ASP A 365 -14.39 18.55 -18.28
C ASP A 365 -15.75 18.83 -17.64
N ASN A 366 -16.50 19.77 -18.18
CA ASN A 366 -17.85 20.14 -17.74
C ASN A 366 -18.96 19.56 -18.63
N TYR A 367 -18.66 18.52 -19.42
CA TYR A 367 -19.65 17.89 -20.30
C TYR A 367 -20.93 17.50 -19.54
N GLY A 368 -22.08 17.94 -20.03
CA GLY A 368 -23.39 17.74 -19.41
C GLY A 368 -23.80 18.84 -18.42
N ALA A 369 -22.93 19.79 -18.09
CA ALA A 369 -23.30 20.96 -17.30
C ALA A 369 -24.02 22.02 -18.15
N ALA A 370 -24.84 22.85 -17.51
CA ALA A 370 -25.52 23.96 -18.18
C ALA A 370 -24.49 24.92 -18.81
N GLY A 371 -24.73 25.31 -20.07
CA GLY A 371 -23.83 26.17 -20.83
C GLY A 371 -22.64 25.47 -21.48
N THR A 372 -22.51 24.16 -21.35
CA THR A 372 -21.50 23.36 -22.05
C THR A 372 -22.09 22.73 -23.30
N ALA A 373 -21.31 22.76 -24.39
CA ALA A 373 -21.73 22.11 -25.64
C ALA A 373 -21.86 20.60 -25.44
N GLY A 374 -23.05 20.06 -25.75
CA GLY A 374 -23.32 18.62 -25.78
C GLY A 374 -23.13 18.05 -27.18
N GLY A 375 -22.81 16.76 -27.28
CA GLY A 375 -22.66 16.07 -28.58
C GLY A 375 -21.39 16.44 -29.35
N VAL A 376 -20.45 17.18 -28.74
CA VAL A 376 -19.18 17.60 -29.36
C VAL A 376 -18.02 16.95 -28.63
N GLY A 377 -17.05 16.42 -29.37
CA GLY A 377 -15.83 15.84 -28.87
C GLY A 377 -14.62 16.21 -29.74
N ILE A 378 -13.43 16.16 -29.15
CA ILE A 378 -12.18 16.40 -29.86
C ILE A 378 -11.55 15.06 -30.17
N ARG A 379 -11.22 14.84 -31.44
CA ARG A 379 -10.51 13.66 -31.90
C ARG A 379 -9.09 14.03 -32.34
N ILE A 380 -8.12 13.22 -31.92
CA ILE A 380 -6.72 13.42 -32.28
C ILE A 380 -6.39 12.54 -33.48
N TYR A 381 -5.66 13.11 -34.43
CA TYR A 381 -5.18 12.43 -35.63
C TYR A 381 -3.65 12.48 -35.70
N ARG A 382 -3.05 11.45 -36.25
CA ARG A 382 -1.65 11.42 -36.65
C ARG A 382 -1.60 11.08 -38.14
N ASN A 383 -1.04 11.99 -38.94
CA ASN A 383 -0.96 11.80 -40.41
C ASN A 383 -2.31 11.38 -41.01
N ASN A 384 -3.38 12.12 -40.67
CA ASN A 384 -4.77 11.87 -41.08
C ASN A 384 -5.40 10.55 -40.58
N SER A 385 -4.68 9.78 -39.77
CA SER A 385 -5.22 8.57 -39.15
C SER A 385 -5.71 8.87 -37.73
N PRO A 386 -6.95 8.50 -37.38
CA PRO A 386 -7.47 8.73 -36.05
C PRO A 386 -6.76 7.91 -35.01
N MET A 387 -6.41 8.55 -33.89
CA MET A 387 -5.79 7.90 -32.75
C MET A 387 -6.83 7.47 -31.71
N TYR A 388 -6.53 6.40 -30.98
CA TYR A 388 -7.18 6.04 -29.73
C TYR A 388 -6.24 6.40 -28.59
N LEU A 389 -6.79 7.07 -27.58
CA LEU A 389 -6.02 7.56 -26.44
C LEU A 389 -6.02 6.52 -25.33
N LEU A 390 -4.92 6.39 -24.62
CA LEU A 390 -4.80 5.46 -23.50
C LEU A 390 -5.66 5.90 -22.33
N SER A 391 -6.31 4.96 -21.67
CA SER A 391 -7.02 5.19 -20.40
C SER A 391 -6.41 4.34 -19.29
N LYS A 392 -6.36 4.89 -18.08
CA LYS A 392 -6.20 4.06 -16.89
C LYS A 392 -7.61 3.56 -16.53
N THR A 393 -7.88 2.31 -16.81
CA THR A 393 -9.06 1.60 -16.31
C THR A 393 -8.66 0.80 -15.09
#